data_299fc569039ed11cbfacc7e16ecbac1c
#
_entry.id   299fc569039ed11cbfacc7e16ecbac1c
#
_cell.length_a   1.000
_cell.length_b   1.000
_cell.length_c   1.000
_cell.angle_alpha   90.00
_cell.angle_beta   90.00
_cell.angle_gamma   90.00
#
_symmetry.space_group_name_H-M   'P 1'
#
loop_
_entity.id
_entity.type
_entity.pdbx_description
1 polymer ?
#
loop_
_entity_poly.entity_id
_entity_poly.type
_entity_poly.pdbx_seq_one_letter_code
_entity_poly.pdbx_strand_id
1 'polypeptide(L)' 'MNISSIVVQTLPKYLNEVVESLKNCDVCDYHMHDELGRIIITIEGAGVSEELKKLKVIEAIPHVMSADMQMAYSEE' A
#
# COMPACT_ATOMS: atom_id res chain seq x y z
N MET A 1 -9.42 3.21 15.65
CA MET A 1 -8.77 3.38 14.35
C MET A 1 -7.94 2.15 14.04
N ASN A 2 -8.10 1.62 12.85
CA ASN A 2 -7.37 0.44 12.40
C ASN A 2 -6.24 0.83 11.46
N ILE A 3 -5.10 0.21 11.65
CA ILE A 3 -3.94 0.42 10.78
C ILE A 3 -3.59 -0.92 10.16
N SER A 4 -3.50 -0.96 8.84
CA SER A 4 -3.16 -2.18 8.12
C SER A 4 -1.88 -2.00 7.33
N SER A 5 -1.02 -3.00 7.39
CA SER A 5 0.21 -3.06 6.64
C SER A 5 -0.05 -3.75 5.31
N ILE A 6 0.44 -3.17 4.23
CA ILE A 6 0.25 -3.72 2.89
C ILE A 6 1.60 -3.87 2.22
N VAL A 7 1.82 -5.03 1.61
CA VAL A 7 2.99 -5.25 0.75
C VAL A 7 2.53 -5.11 -0.69
N VAL A 8 3.03 -4.09 -1.35
CA VAL A 8 2.77 -3.83 -2.77
C VAL A 8 3.91 -4.44 -3.57
N GLN A 9 3.58 -5.16 -4.64
CA GLN A 9 4.57 -5.74 -5.52
C GLN A 9 4.51 -5.13 -6.91
N THR A 10 5.68 -4.85 -7.46
CA THR A 10 5.85 -4.38 -8.82
C THR A 10 7.11 -5.00 -9.42
N LEU A 11 7.30 -4.85 -10.72
CA LEU A 11 8.56 -5.24 -11.35
C LEU A 11 9.65 -4.25 -10.95
N PRO A 12 10.89 -4.71 -10.72
CA PRO A 12 11.99 -3.81 -10.33
C PRO A 12 12.20 -2.63 -11.27
N LYS A 13 11.96 -2.81 -12.56
CA LYS A 13 12.11 -1.72 -13.53
C LYS A 13 11.10 -0.59 -13.37
N TYR A 14 9.99 -0.85 -12.69
CA TYR A 14 8.96 0.15 -12.43
C TYR A 14 8.94 0.60 -10.96
N LEU A 15 9.87 0.10 -10.17
CA LEU A 15 9.89 0.34 -8.73
C LEU A 15 9.87 1.83 -8.39
N ASN A 16 10.71 2.63 -9.03
CA ASN A 16 10.77 4.06 -8.76
C ASN A 16 9.45 4.78 -9.07
N GLU A 17 8.81 4.40 -10.17
CA GLU A 17 7.52 5.00 -10.55
C GLU A 17 6.43 4.66 -9.54
N VAL A 18 6.37 3.42 -9.11
CA VAL A 18 5.36 2.98 -8.12
C VAL A 18 5.64 3.62 -6.76
N VAL A 19 6.89 3.69 -6.33
CA VAL A 19 7.27 4.35 -5.08
C VAL A 19 6.84 5.82 -5.09
N GLU A 20 7.10 6.54 -6.18
CA GLU A 20 6.67 7.93 -6.31
C GLU A 20 5.16 8.07 -6.26
N SER A 21 4.43 7.17 -6.93
CA SER A 21 2.97 7.18 -6.89
C SER A 21 2.45 6.96 -5.48
N LEU A 22 3.06 6.05 -4.73
CA LEU A 22 2.66 5.77 -3.36
C LEU A 22 2.99 6.92 -2.41
N LYS A 23 4.13 7.59 -2.60
CA LYS A 23 4.50 8.76 -1.81
C LYS A 23 3.54 9.93 -2.02
N ASN A 24 2.99 10.04 -3.22
CA ASN A 24 2.04 11.10 -3.56
C ASN A 24 0.58 10.69 -3.31
N CYS A 25 0.36 9.49 -2.84
CA CYS A 25 -0.99 8.97 -2.59
C CYS A 25 -1.47 9.37 -1.20
N ASP A 26 -2.63 10.01 -1.13
CA ASP A 26 -3.19 10.50 0.13
C ASP A 26 -3.81 9.40 1.00
N VAL A 27 -4.04 8.21 0.42
CA VAL A 27 -4.75 7.15 1.14
C VAL A 27 -3.80 6.19 1.87
N CYS A 28 -2.50 6.35 1.72
CA CYS A 28 -1.53 5.47 2.37
C CYS A 28 -0.30 6.23 2.81
N ASP A 29 0.47 5.59 3.69
CA ASP A 29 1.77 6.09 4.13
C ASP A 29 2.86 5.15 3.63
N TYR A 30 3.82 5.70 2.90
CA TYR A 30 4.98 4.96 2.42
C TYR A 30 5.99 4.79 3.55
N HIS A 31 6.54 3.58 3.69
CA HIS A 31 7.55 3.30 4.70
C HIS A 31 8.89 2.91 4.11
N MET A 32 8.92 1.85 3.31
CA MET A 32 10.17 1.35 2.75
C MET A 32 9.90 0.48 1.54
N HIS A 33 10.97 0.15 0.83
CA HIS A 33 10.92 -0.78 -0.29
C HIS A 33 12.24 -1.54 -0.40
N ASP A 34 12.23 -2.65 -1.13
CA ASP A 34 13.46 -3.37 -1.46
C ASP A 34 13.70 -3.35 -2.98
N GLU A 35 14.84 -3.87 -3.39
CA GLU A 35 15.24 -3.88 -4.79
C GLU A 35 14.49 -4.91 -5.63
N LEU A 36 13.78 -5.81 -4.99
CA LEU A 36 13.02 -6.87 -5.67
C LEU A 36 11.66 -6.41 -6.16
N GLY A 37 11.26 -5.20 -5.79
CA GLY A 37 9.96 -4.65 -6.19
C GLY A 37 8.89 -4.76 -5.13
N ARG A 38 9.27 -4.99 -3.89
CA ARG A 38 8.33 -5.03 -2.76
C ARG A 38 8.37 -3.71 -2.00
N ILE A 39 7.19 -3.16 -1.73
CA ILE A 39 7.04 -1.84 -1.10
C ILE A 39 6.12 -2.00 0.10
N ILE A 40 6.54 -1.50 1.24
CA ILE A 40 5.75 -1.56 2.47
C ILE A 40 5.06 -0.22 2.69
N ILE A 41 3.75 -0.26 2.79
CA ILE A 41 2.91 0.90 3.08
C ILE A 41 1.93 0.54 4.19
N THR A 42 1.34 1.57 4.79
CA THR A 42 0.24 1.39 5.74
C THR A 42 -0.96 2.22 5.31
N ILE A 43 -2.14 1.74 5.64
CA ILE A 43 -3.38 2.47 5.48
C ILE A 43 -4.09 2.53 6.82
N GLU A 44 -4.86 3.58 7.02
CA GLU A 44 -5.69 3.75 8.21
C GLU A 44 -7.15 3.82 7.79
N GLY A 45 -8.03 3.29 8.63
CA GLY A 45 -9.45 3.35 8.36
C GLY A 45 -10.27 3.13 9.62
N ALA A 46 -11.52 3.58 9.60
CA ALA A 46 -12.45 3.39 10.69
C ALA A 46 -13.01 1.97 10.72
N GLY A 47 -12.84 1.22 9.65
CA GLY A 47 -13.28 -0.15 9.55
C GLY A 47 -12.86 -0.80 8.24
N VAL A 48 -13.22 -2.06 8.08
CA VAL A 48 -12.81 -2.88 6.95
C VAL A 48 -13.25 -2.29 5.60
N SER A 49 -14.48 -1.75 5.54
CA SER A 49 -14.99 -1.17 4.30
C SER A 49 -14.13 -0.02 3.80
N GLU A 50 -13.69 0.84 4.72
CA GLU A 50 -12.85 1.99 4.37
C GLU A 50 -11.46 1.54 3.94
N GLU A 51 -10.90 0.56 4.63
CA GLU A 51 -9.60 0.00 4.29
C GLU A 51 -9.62 -0.68 2.91
N LEU A 52 -10.69 -1.39 2.59
CA LEU A 52 -10.84 -2.03 1.28
C LEU A 52 -10.93 -1.02 0.15
N LYS A 53 -11.59 0.12 0.38
CA LYS A 53 -11.65 1.20 -0.61
C LYS A 53 -10.26 1.76 -0.88
N LYS A 54 -9.47 1.96 0.17
CA LYS A 54 -8.10 2.45 0.03
C LYS A 54 -7.22 1.43 -0.68
N LEU A 55 -7.39 0.15 -0.36
CA LEU A 55 -6.65 -0.91 -1.03
C LEU A 55 -6.93 -0.91 -2.54
N LYS A 56 -8.18 -0.71 -2.95
CA LYS A 56 -8.54 -0.64 -4.36
C LYS A 56 -7.86 0.53 -5.06
N VAL A 57 -7.72 1.66 -4.40
CA VAL A 57 -7.00 2.82 -4.95
C VAL A 57 -5.54 2.44 -5.21
N ILE A 58 -4.92 1.73 -4.28
CA ILE A 58 -3.54 1.29 -4.41
C ILE A 58 -3.38 0.29 -5.55
N GLU A 59 -4.30 -0.67 -5.66
CA GLU A 59 -4.27 -1.67 -6.72
C GLU A 59 -4.46 -1.04 -8.11
N ALA A 60 -5.10 0.12 -8.18
CA ALA A 60 -5.32 0.82 -9.44
C ALA A 60 -4.11 1.63 -9.91
N ILE A 61 -3.07 1.77 -9.09
CA ILE A 61 -1.85 2.49 -9.48
C ILE A 61 -1.16 1.72 -10.61
N PRO A 62 -0.73 2.44 -11.68
CA PRO A 62 -0.03 1.78 -12.79
C PRO A 62 1.20 1.00 -12.32
N HIS A 63 1.40 -0.19 -12.90
CA HIS A 63 2.52 -1.08 -12.62
C HIS A 63 2.47 -1.80 -11.27
N VAL A 64 1.42 -1.61 -10.48
CA VAL A 64 1.19 -2.43 -9.29
C VAL A 64 0.70 -3.79 -9.73
N MET A 65 1.47 -4.83 -9.41
CA MET A 65 1.12 -6.22 -9.74
C MET A 65 0.18 -6.82 -8.71
N SER A 66 0.44 -6.52 -7.44
CA SER A 66 -0.41 -7.00 -6.35
C SER A 66 -0.24 -6.09 -5.13
N ALA A 67 -1.24 -6.11 -4.27
CA ALA A 67 -1.19 -5.39 -3.00
C ALA A 67 -1.86 -6.30 -1.97
N ASP A 68 -1.05 -6.86 -1.07
CA ASP A 68 -1.51 -7.82 -0.09
C ASP A 68 -1.50 -7.22 1.31
N MET A 69 -2.65 -7.28 1.97
CA MET A 69 -2.77 -6.85 3.36
C MET A 69 -2.13 -7.92 4.25
N GLN A 70 -1.06 -7.56 4.95
CA GLN A 70 -0.32 -8.51 5.76
C GLN A 70 -0.84 -8.57 7.19
N MET A 71 -1.25 -7.43 7.71
CA MET A 71 -1.60 -7.36 9.12
C MET A 71 -2.51 -6.17 9.36
N ALA A 72 -3.52 -6.37 10.19
CA ALA A 72 -4.40 -5.31 10.64
C ALA A 72 -4.27 -5.16 12.15
N TYR A 73 -4.06 -3.94 12.61
CA TYR A 73 -4.02 -3.61 14.04
C TYR A 73 -5.24 -2.79 14.39
N SER A 74 -5.82 -3.15 15.51
CA SER A 74 -6.92 -2.37 16.06
C SER A 74 -6.44 -1.78 17.38
N GLU A 75 -6.52 -0.45 17.49
CA GLU A 75 -6.24 0.23 18.75
C GLU A 75 -7.55 0.49 19.46
N GLU A 76 -7.58 0.13 20.70
CA GLU A 76 -8.72 0.35 21.57
C GLU A 76 -8.46 1.48 22.53
#